data_3c2f24236228d3680439b343c4da06c6
#
_entry.id   3c2f24236228d3680439b343c4da06c6
#
_cell.length_a   1.000
_cell.length_b   1.000
_cell.length_c   1.000
_cell.angle_alpha   90.00
_cell.angle_beta   90.00
_cell.angle_gamma   90.00
#
_symmetry.space_group_name_H-M   'P 1'
#
loop_
_entity.id
_entity.type
_entity.pdbx_description
1 polymer ?
#
loop_
_entity_poly.entity_id
_entity_poly.type
_entity_poly.pdbx_seq_one_letter_code
_entity_poly.pdbx_strand_id
1 'polypeptide(L)'
;MAKEEFQRKKPHVNIGTIGHVDHGKSTLTAAIVEVQSKKGMATPISYADITKGGTVRDESKTVTIAVSHVEYESDKRHYAHIDCPGHADYVKNMITGAAQMDGAILVVDASQGPMPQTKEHVLLAKQVGVPAIVVCLNKCDLVDDEEMLMLVEEEIKDLLEKYDFDKDTPIVQASSQGALDGEEKWVNAIGELLEACDNGVPDPVREEDKPFLMCIEDVFSIEGRGTVVTGRVERGIIKKMDAVEIVGLRDIQKTVATDLEMFRKLLDEARAGEKIGRAHV
;
A
#
# COMPACT_ATOMS: atom_id res chain seq x y z
N MET A 1 17.16 21.23 -9.19
CA MET A 1 17.80 19.91 -9.34
C MET A 1 17.05 19.17 -10.43
N ALA A 2 17.74 18.47 -11.34
CA ALA A 2 17.06 17.59 -12.30
C ALA A 2 16.35 16.48 -11.52
N LYS A 3 15.10 16.12 -11.92
CA LYS A 3 14.41 14.99 -11.33
C LYS A 3 15.07 13.70 -11.79
N GLU A 4 15.12 12.72 -10.90
CA GLU A 4 15.62 11.38 -11.23
C GLU A 4 14.66 10.68 -12.19
N GLU A 5 15.21 9.86 -13.09
CA GLU A 5 14.44 8.97 -13.93
C GLU A 5 14.15 7.65 -13.19
N PHE A 6 12.92 7.17 -13.29
CA PHE A 6 12.54 5.88 -12.72
C PHE A 6 13.11 4.73 -13.56
N GLN A 7 13.80 3.79 -12.93
CA GLN A 7 14.36 2.61 -13.59
C GLN A 7 13.63 1.35 -13.15
N ARG A 8 12.98 0.65 -14.09
CA ARG A 8 12.30 -0.64 -13.86
C ARG A 8 13.34 -1.76 -13.79
N LYS A 9 13.81 -2.09 -12.60
CA LYS A 9 14.78 -3.18 -12.37
C LYS A 9 14.16 -4.47 -11.85
N LYS A 10 12.99 -4.36 -11.22
CA LYS A 10 12.27 -5.47 -10.56
C LYS A 10 10.79 -5.43 -10.93
N PRO A 11 10.07 -6.56 -10.84
CA PRO A 11 8.62 -6.58 -10.99
C PRO A 11 7.95 -5.61 -10.01
N HIS A 12 6.95 -4.87 -10.49
CA HIS A 12 6.22 -3.88 -9.71
C HIS A 12 4.95 -4.49 -9.13
N VAL A 13 4.77 -4.38 -7.81
CA VAL A 13 3.62 -4.91 -7.07
C VAL A 13 3.05 -3.82 -6.16
N ASN A 14 1.73 -3.63 -6.23
CA ASN A 14 1.02 -2.76 -5.30
C ASN A 14 0.59 -3.59 -4.08
N ILE A 15 1.11 -3.26 -2.92
CA ILE A 15 0.75 -3.89 -1.65
C ILE A 15 0.19 -2.84 -0.71
N GLY A 16 -0.68 -3.23 0.22
CA GLY A 16 -1.18 -2.25 1.18
C GLY A 16 -1.47 -2.84 2.54
N THR A 17 -1.47 -1.98 3.56
CA THR A 17 -1.84 -2.34 4.92
C THR A 17 -3.34 -2.17 5.14
N ILE A 18 -3.98 -3.21 5.67
CA ILE A 18 -5.39 -3.22 6.10
C ILE A 18 -5.48 -3.73 7.54
N GLY A 19 -6.58 -3.48 8.23
CA GLY A 19 -6.80 -3.91 9.60
C GLY A 19 -7.39 -2.82 10.48
N HIS A 20 -7.65 -3.13 11.74
CA HIS A 20 -8.33 -2.26 12.69
C HIS A 20 -7.54 -0.96 12.97
N VAL A 21 -8.24 0.09 13.43
CA VAL A 21 -7.61 1.30 13.96
C VAL A 21 -6.69 0.95 15.14
N ASP A 22 -5.59 1.66 15.31
CA ASP A 22 -4.60 1.46 16.37
C ASP A 22 -3.85 0.11 16.37
N HIS A 23 -4.06 -0.79 15.39
CA HIS A 23 -3.27 -2.02 15.23
C HIS A 23 -1.86 -1.78 14.68
N GLY A 24 -1.52 -0.54 14.32
CA GLY A 24 -0.16 -0.15 13.95
C GLY A 24 0.16 -0.22 12.45
N LYS A 25 -0.83 -0.09 11.55
CA LYS A 25 -0.63 -0.09 10.09
C LYS A 25 0.40 0.93 9.62
N SER A 26 0.20 2.20 9.98
CA SER A 26 1.13 3.28 9.57
C SER A 26 2.49 3.16 10.27
N THR A 27 2.52 2.60 11.49
CA THR A 27 3.78 2.29 12.19
C THR A 27 4.54 1.18 11.48
N LEU A 28 3.83 0.14 11.01
CA LEU A 28 4.42 -0.93 10.21
C LEU A 28 4.97 -0.39 8.87
N THR A 29 4.20 0.44 8.19
CA THR A 29 4.65 1.10 6.95
C THR A 29 5.94 1.88 7.18
N ALA A 30 6.02 2.64 8.27
CA ALA A 30 7.23 3.37 8.63
C ALA A 30 8.40 2.43 8.96
N ALA A 31 8.16 1.34 9.69
CA ALA A 31 9.17 0.35 10.04
C ALA A 31 9.74 -0.33 8.77
N ILE A 32 8.89 -0.70 7.83
CA ILE A 32 9.33 -1.28 6.54
C ILE A 32 10.24 -0.28 5.80
N VAL A 33 9.79 0.96 5.64
CA VAL A 33 10.56 2.01 4.94
C VAL A 33 11.90 2.26 5.64
N GLU A 34 11.92 2.35 6.96
CA GLU A 34 13.14 2.56 7.75
C GLU A 34 14.13 1.40 7.60
N VAL A 35 13.65 0.15 7.74
CA VAL A 35 14.49 -1.05 7.58
C VAL A 35 15.06 -1.14 6.16
N GLN A 36 14.23 -0.89 5.14
CA GLN A 36 14.67 -0.94 3.74
C GLN A 36 15.57 0.25 3.37
N SER A 37 15.36 1.42 3.98
CA SER A 37 16.24 2.58 3.74
C SER A 37 17.67 2.34 4.26
N LYS A 38 17.81 1.66 5.39
CA LYS A 38 19.11 1.24 5.93
C LYS A 38 19.85 0.27 5.02
N LYS A 39 19.10 -0.52 4.22
CA LYS A 39 19.65 -1.41 3.17
C LYS A 39 19.88 -0.71 1.83
N GLY A 40 19.53 0.57 1.69
CA GLY A 40 19.59 1.31 0.44
C GLY A 40 18.48 0.95 -0.57
N MET A 41 17.40 0.32 -0.10
CA MET A 41 16.26 -0.17 -0.88
C MET A 41 14.99 0.69 -0.74
N ALA A 42 15.08 1.81 -0.04
CA ALA A 42 14.01 2.80 0.07
C ALA A 42 14.59 4.20 0.29
N THR A 43 13.81 5.22 -0.05
CA THR A 43 14.11 6.60 0.37
C THR A 43 13.59 6.80 1.78
N PRO A 44 14.38 7.29 2.74
CA PRO A 44 13.92 7.54 4.10
C PRO A 44 12.73 8.50 4.12
N ILE A 45 11.65 8.12 4.79
CA ILE A 45 10.44 8.93 4.98
C ILE A 45 10.11 8.89 6.47
N SER A 46 9.87 10.06 7.08
CA SER A 46 9.50 10.11 8.49
C SER A 46 8.08 9.57 8.73
N TYR A 47 7.82 9.02 9.92
CA TYR A 47 6.47 8.61 10.34
C TYR A 47 5.46 9.77 10.20
N ALA A 48 5.88 11.00 10.55
CA ALA A 48 5.05 12.19 10.41
C ALA A 48 4.68 12.51 8.95
N ASP A 49 5.56 12.21 7.99
CA ASP A 49 5.27 12.42 6.56
C ASP A 49 4.35 11.33 6.00
N ILE A 50 4.44 10.10 6.49
CA ILE A 50 3.52 9.00 6.14
C ILE A 50 2.10 9.33 6.63
N THR A 51 1.97 9.87 7.84
CA THR A 51 0.69 10.21 8.46
C THR A 51 0.21 11.65 8.19
N LYS A 52 0.80 12.35 7.22
CA LYS A 52 0.58 13.78 6.94
C LYS A 52 -0.86 14.20 6.64
N GLY A 53 -1.76 13.26 6.36
CA GLY A 53 -3.20 13.49 6.23
C GLY A 53 -4.01 13.10 7.49
N GLY A 54 -3.33 12.69 8.55
CA GLY A 54 -3.97 12.20 9.77
C GLY A 54 -4.57 13.31 10.62
N THR A 55 -5.65 12.96 11.35
CA THR A 55 -6.25 13.83 12.37
C THR A 55 -5.69 13.44 13.73
N VAL A 56 -5.24 14.41 14.50
CA VAL A 56 -4.90 14.18 15.92
C VAL A 56 -6.22 14.15 16.67
N ARG A 57 -6.58 13.00 17.25
CA ARG A 57 -7.77 12.86 18.10
C ARG A 57 -7.50 13.22 19.56
N ASP A 58 -6.29 12.94 20.01
CA ASP A 58 -5.73 13.29 21.32
C ASP A 58 -4.29 13.72 21.12
N GLU A 59 -3.69 14.41 22.12
CA GLU A 59 -2.27 14.81 22.07
C GLU A 59 -1.29 13.62 21.83
N SER A 60 -1.79 12.36 21.98
CA SER A 60 -0.99 11.13 21.84
C SER A 60 -1.36 10.22 20.67
N LYS A 61 -2.46 10.49 19.92
CA LYS A 61 -2.94 9.57 18.87
C LYS A 61 -3.24 10.26 17.55
N THR A 62 -2.56 9.82 16.50
CA THR A 62 -2.80 10.21 15.11
C THR A 62 -3.62 9.14 14.40
N VAL A 63 -4.76 9.49 13.80
CA VAL A 63 -5.58 8.60 13.01
C VAL A 63 -5.37 8.91 11.53
N THR A 64 -5.01 7.92 10.73
CA THR A 64 -4.86 8.04 9.28
C THR A 64 -6.23 8.27 8.64
N ILE A 65 -6.38 9.37 7.90
CA ILE A 65 -7.62 9.75 7.21
C ILE A 65 -7.51 9.46 5.71
N ALA A 66 -6.38 9.84 5.12
CA ALA A 66 -6.13 9.72 3.70
C ALA A 66 -5.21 8.53 3.41
N VAL A 67 -5.37 7.96 2.22
CA VAL A 67 -4.47 6.93 1.72
C VAL A 67 -3.09 7.53 1.48
N SER A 68 -2.07 6.97 2.09
CA SER A 68 -0.67 7.35 1.86
C SER A 68 0.02 6.32 0.95
N HIS A 69 0.96 6.80 0.14
CA HIS A 69 1.70 5.96 -0.80
C HIS A 69 3.19 6.15 -0.58
N VAL A 70 3.88 5.03 -0.34
CA VAL A 70 5.34 5.00 -0.23
C VAL A 70 5.91 3.92 -1.16
N GLU A 71 7.19 4.04 -1.53
CA GLU A 71 7.89 3.05 -2.34
C GLU A 71 9.05 2.45 -1.56
N TYR A 72 9.30 1.17 -1.77
CA TYR A 72 10.49 0.46 -1.32
C TYR A 72 10.73 -0.77 -2.19
N GLU A 73 11.90 -1.35 -2.09
CA GLU A 73 12.25 -2.61 -2.74
C GLU A 73 12.48 -3.72 -1.72
N SER A 74 12.14 -4.95 -2.09
CA SER A 74 12.70 -6.17 -1.52
C SER A 74 13.84 -6.67 -2.42
N ASP A 75 14.40 -7.81 -2.10
CA ASP A 75 15.39 -8.45 -2.98
C ASP A 75 14.80 -8.81 -4.34
N LYS A 76 13.50 -9.18 -4.39
CA LYS A 76 12.84 -9.69 -5.59
C LYS A 76 11.97 -8.65 -6.30
N ARG A 77 11.36 -7.69 -5.58
CA ARG A 77 10.27 -6.83 -6.09
C ARG A 77 10.45 -5.36 -5.74
N HIS A 78 9.84 -4.50 -6.57
CA HIS A 78 9.58 -3.11 -6.25
C HIS A 78 8.14 -2.97 -5.78
N TYR A 79 7.94 -2.44 -4.58
CA TYR A 79 6.64 -2.27 -3.96
C TYR A 79 6.18 -0.81 -3.98
N ALA A 80 4.96 -0.58 -4.49
CA ALA A 80 4.18 0.59 -4.16
C ALA A 80 3.27 0.23 -2.98
N HIS A 81 3.53 0.82 -1.82
CA HIS A 81 2.80 0.51 -0.59
C HIS A 81 1.72 1.54 -0.32
N ILE A 82 0.53 1.06 -0.06
CA ILE A 82 -0.70 1.82 0.17
C ILE A 82 -1.08 1.68 1.64
N ASP A 83 -0.87 2.74 2.44
CA ASP A 83 -1.32 2.75 3.84
C ASP A 83 -2.79 3.19 3.90
N CYS A 84 -3.67 2.23 4.22
CA CYS A 84 -5.10 2.46 4.28
C CYS A 84 -5.57 2.93 5.66
N PRO A 85 -6.54 3.86 5.72
CA PRO A 85 -7.16 4.25 6.98
C PRO A 85 -7.87 3.06 7.62
N GLY A 86 -7.79 2.95 8.96
CA GLY A 86 -8.42 1.87 9.72
C GLY A 86 -9.80 2.21 10.29
N HIS A 87 -10.18 3.49 10.30
CA HIS A 87 -11.40 3.94 10.96
C HIS A 87 -12.64 3.79 10.07
N ALA A 88 -13.77 3.35 10.65
CA ALA A 88 -15.02 3.10 9.95
C ALA A 88 -15.54 4.32 9.14
N ASP A 89 -15.30 5.55 9.64
CA ASP A 89 -15.71 6.78 8.93
C ASP A 89 -14.99 6.96 7.56
N TYR A 90 -13.89 6.25 7.34
CA TYR A 90 -13.06 6.36 6.13
C TYR A 90 -13.08 5.11 5.24
N VAL A 91 -14.11 4.27 5.38
CA VAL A 91 -14.31 3.04 4.57
C VAL A 91 -14.22 3.32 3.08
N LYS A 92 -14.74 4.46 2.60
CA LYS A 92 -14.65 4.86 1.19
C LYS A 92 -13.18 4.97 0.73
N ASN A 93 -12.33 5.58 1.53
CA ASN A 93 -10.90 5.72 1.21
C ASN A 93 -10.18 4.37 1.27
N MET A 94 -10.58 3.50 2.21
CA MET A 94 -10.09 2.13 2.30
C MET A 94 -10.44 1.33 1.05
N ILE A 95 -11.70 1.39 0.57
CA ILE A 95 -12.13 0.69 -0.64
C ILE A 95 -11.33 1.17 -1.86
N THR A 96 -11.16 2.49 -2.01
CA THR A 96 -10.38 3.06 -3.11
C THR A 96 -8.92 2.61 -3.07
N GLY A 97 -8.32 2.55 -1.87
CA GLY A 97 -6.96 2.05 -1.70
C GLY A 97 -6.85 0.54 -1.98
N ALA A 98 -7.76 -0.25 -1.39
CA ALA A 98 -7.74 -1.71 -1.54
C ALA A 98 -7.96 -2.16 -3.00
N ALA A 99 -8.79 -1.46 -3.77
CA ALA A 99 -9.01 -1.77 -5.19
C ALA A 99 -7.74 -1.62 -6.07
N GLN A 100 -6.71 -0.96 -5.55
CA GLN A 100 -5.44 -0.77 -6.25
C GLN A 100 -4.40 -1.85 -5.90
N MET A 101 -4.66 -2.69 -4.91
CA MET A 101 -3.70 -3.65 -4.37
C MET A 101 -3.65 -4.94 -5.19
N ASP A 102 -2.44 -5.44 -5.37
CA ASP A 102 -2.15 -6.77 -5.91
C ASP A 102 -2.01 -7.81 -4.77
N GLY A 103 -1.90 -7.33 -3.54
CA GLY A 103 -1.89 -8.10 -2.31
C GLY A 103 -2.05 -7.18 -1.10
N ALA A 104 -2.43 -7.72 0.05
CA ALA A 104 -2.59 -6.94 1.27
C ALA A 104 -1.80 -7.53 2.45
N ILE A 105 -1.33 -6.66 3.34
CA ILE A 105 -0.80 -7.03 4.66
C ILE A 105 -1.91 -6.75 5.67
N LEU A 106 -2.48 -7.80 6.25
CA LEU A 106 -3.43 -7.70 7.33
C LEU A 106 -2.68 -7.51 8.65
N VAL A 107 -2.83 -6.32 9.24
CA VAL A 107 -2.17 -5.99 10.52
C VAL A 107 -3.13 -6.24 11.66
N VAL A 108 -2.76 -7.14 12.57
CA VAL A 108 -3.53 -7.49 13.76
C VAL A 108 -2.66 -7.26 15.00
N ASP A 109 -3.23 -6.60 16.00
CA ASP A 109 -2.59 -6.42 17.31
C ASP A 109 -2.63 -7.75 18.07
N ALA A 110 -1.48 -8.29 18.45
CA ALA A 110 -1.34 -9.58 19.13
C ALA A 110 -2.08 -9.62 20.48
N SER A 111 -2.20 -8.47 21.15
CA SER A 111 -2.86 -8.38 22.45
C SER A 111 -4.40 -8.31 22.37
N GLN A 112 -4.95 -8.00 21.18
CA GLN A 112 -6.38 -7.77 21.00
C GLN A 112 -7.04 -8.78 20.05
N GLY A 113 -6.26 -9.39 19.15
CA GLY A 113 -6.76 -10.27 18.12
C GLY A 113 -7.59 -9.55 17.03
N PRO A 114 -8.35 -10.31 16.21
CA PRO A 114 -9.17 -9.77 15.14
C PRO A 114 -10.37 -8.96 15.65
N MET A 115 -10.33 -7.65 15.49
CA MET A 115 -11.38 -6.70 15.90
C MET A 115 -12.45 -6.51 14.80
N PRO A 116 -13.61 -5.89 15.07
CA PRO A 116 -14.69 -5.74 14.08
C PRO A 116 -14.22 -5.14 12.75
N GLN A 117 -13.42 -4.09 12.74
CA GLN A 117 -12.91 -3.49 11.50
C GLN A 117 -11.91 -4.40 10.77
N THR A 118 -11.20 -5.29 11.49
CA THR A 118 -10.37 -6.32 10.86
C THR A 118 -11.22 -7.19 9.95
N LYS A 119 -12.39 -7.65 10.45
CA LYS A 119 -13.35 -8.48 9.71
C LYS A 119 -13.95 -7.74 8.52
N GLU A 120 -14.31 -6.47 8.70
CA GLU A 120 -14.81 -5.60 7.63
C GLU A 120 -13.77 -5.40 6.53
N HIS A 121 -12.50 -5.16 6.89
CA HIS A 121 -11.43 -4.95 5.93
C HIS A 121 -11.10 -6.21 5.12
N VAL A 122 -11.10 -7.39 5.75
CA VAL A 122 -10.92 -8.67 5.04
C VAL A 122 -12.08 -8.89 4.05
N LEU A 123 -13.33 -8.65 4.46
CA LEU A 123 -14.49 -8.74 3.59
C LEU A 123 -14.38 -7.77 2.40
N LEU A 124 -14.03 -6.51 2.66
CA LEU A 124 -13.88 -5.49 1.61
C LEU A 124 -12.73 -5.83 0.65
N ALA A 125 -11.59 -6.29 1.16
CA ALA A 125 -10.47 -6.75 0.33
C ALA A 125 -10.91 -7.87 -0.62
N LYS A 126 -11.71 -8.84 -0.14
CA LYS A 126 -12.29 -9.89 -0.98
C LYS A 126 -13.22 -9.33 -2.04
N GLN A 127 -14.13 -8.41 -1.67
CA GLN A 127 -15.09 -7.82 -2.59
C GLN A 127 -14.45 -6.98 -3.70
N VAL A 128 -13.36 -6.27 -3.41
CA VAL A 128 -12.62 -5.49 -4.42
C VAL A 128 -11.62 -6.32 -5.21
N GLY A 129 -11.49 -7.62 -4.90
CA GLY A 129 -10.70 -8.56 -5.67
C GLY A 129 -9.21 -8.61 -5.31
N VAL A 130 -8.82 -8.25 -4.09
CA VAL A 130 -7.44 -8.48 -3.60
C VAL A 130 -7.15 -9.98 -3.61
N PRO A 131 -6.16 -10.45 -4.39
CA PRO A 131 -5.97 -11.88 -4.63
C PRO A 131 -5.33 -12.63 -3.47
N ALA A 132 -4.51 -11.97 -2.64
CA ALA A 132 -3.78 -12.60 -1.55
C ALA A 132 -3.62 -11.67 -0.35
N ILE A 133 -3.57 -12.26 0.83
CA ILE A 133 -3.29 -11.59 2.10
C ILE A 133 -2.06 -12.25 2.73
N VAL A 134 -1.17 -11.43 3.32
CA VAL A 134 -0.12 -11.86 4.25
C VAL A 134 -0.44 -11.22 5.60
N VAL A 135 -0.22 -11.91 6.69
CA VAL A 135 -0.57 -11.41 8.03
C VAL A 135 0.67 -10.91 8.77
N CYS A 136 0.58 -9.71 9.32
CA CYS A 136 1.50 -9.20 10.33
C CYS A 136 0.81 -9.21 11.69
N LEU A 137 1.18 -10.15 12.55
CA LEU A 137 0.77 -10.15 13.95
C LEU A 137 1.69 -9.15 14.67
N ASN A 138 1.18 -7.94 14.87
CA ASN A 138 1.95 -6.81 15.36
C ASN A 138 1.86 -6.65 16.88
N LYS A 139 2.79 -5.91 17.47
CA LYS A 139 2.91 -5.65 18.92
C LYS A 139 3.14 -6.92 19.74
N CYS A 140 3.83 -7.91 19.20
CA CYS A 140 4.21 -9.11 19.91
C CYS A 140 5.19 -8.85 21.06
N ASP A 141 5.80 -7.67 21.14
CA ASP A 141 6.58 -7.18 22.29
C ASP A 141 5.74 -6.97 23.55
N LEU A 142 4.42 -6.85 23.40
CA LEU A 142 3.48 -6.65 24.52
C LEU A 142 2.85 -7.95 25.05
N VAL A 143 3.19 -9.10 24.43
CA VAL A 143 2.57 -10.40 24.77
C VAL A 143 3.67 -11.41 25.06
N ASP A 144 3.77 -11.81 26.34
CA ASP A 144 4.75 -12.80 26.80
C ASP A 144 4.20 -14.25 26.75
N ASP A 145 2.88 -14.41 26.50
CA ASP A 145 2.18 -15.69 26.52
C ASP A 145 2.10 -16.29 25.11
N GLU A 146 2.88 -17.35 24.85
CA GLU A 146 2.90 -18.05 23.57
C GLU A 146 1.55 -18.73 23.25
N GLU A 147 0.80 -19.20 24.26
CA GLU A 147 -0.51 -19.82 24.04
C GLU A 147 -1.52 -18.78 23.55
N MET A 148 -1.44 -17.55 24.05
CA MET A 148 -2.25 -16.43 23.58
C MET A 148 -1.95 -16.08 22.13
N LEU A 149 -0.67 -16.04 21.75
CA LEU A 149 -0.26 -15.79 20.36
C LEU A 149 -0.82 -16.86 19.42
N MET A 150 -0.74 -18.14 19.81
CA MET A 150 -1.28 -19.25 19.02
C MET A 150 -2.80 -19.16 18.86
N LEU A 151 -3.54 -18.78 19.90
CA LEU A 151 -5.00 -18.59 19.83
C LEU A 151 -5.37 -17.47 18.86
N VAL A 152 -4.65 -16.35 18.89
CA VAL A 152 -4.90 -15.22 17.98
C VAL A 152 -4.57 -15.63 16.53
N GLU A 153 -3.53 -16.40 16.30
CA GLU A 153 -3.22 -16.93 14.97
C GLU A 153 -4.32 -17.83 14.42
N GLU A 154 -4.88 -18.72 15.24
CA GLU A 154 -6.01 -19.57 14.84
C GLU A 154 -7.27 -18.75 14.54
N GLU A 155 -7.59 -17.74 15.37
CA GLU A 155 -8.71 -16.83 15.08
C GLU A 155 -8.54 -16.08 13.74
N ILE A 156 -7.29 -15.71 13.39
CA ILE A 156 -6.99 -15.07 12.11
C ILE A 156 -7.18 -16.06 10.96
N LYS A 157 -6.71 -17.29 11.07
CA LYS A 157 -6.90 -18.34 10.07
C LYS A 157 -8.37 -18.63 9.82
N ASP A 158 -9.17 -18.79 10.88
CA ASP A 158 -10.61 -18.97 10.80
C ASP A 158 -11.30 -17.78 10.10
N LEU A 159 -10.85 -16.56 10.39
CA LEU A 159 -11.36 -15.36 9.73
C LEU A 159 -11.04 -15.36 8.24
N LEU A 160 -9.81 -15.70 7.84
CA LEU A 160 -9.39 -15.76 6.44
C LEU A 160 -10.15 -16.83 5.68
N GLU A 161 -10.27 -18.05 6.23
CA GLU A 161 -11.03 -19.15 5.63
C GLU A 161 -12.50 -18.78 5.44
N LYS A 162 -13.10 -18.11 6.41
CA LYS A 162 -14.51 -17.64 6.33
C LYS A 162 -14.78 -16.73 5.14
N TYR A 163 -13.78 -15.97 4.70
CA TYR A 163 -13.88 -15.05 3.55
C TYR A 163 -13.18 -15.58 2.30
N ASP A 164 -12.96 -16.90 2.21
CA ASP A 164 -12.35 -17.60 1.08
C ASP A 164 -10.94 -17.11 0.73
N PHE A 165 -10.16 -16.70 1.72
CA PHE A 165 -8.71 -16.57 1.59
C PHE A 165 -8.03 -17.86 2.04
N ASP A 166 -6.77 -18.04 1.62
CA ASP A 166 -5.99 -19.19 2.01
C ASP A 166 -5.72 -19.18 3.52
N LYS A 167 -6.11 -20.25 4.22
CA LYS A 167 -5.85 -20.41 5.65
C LYS A 167 -4.37 -20.65 5.98
N ASP A 168 -3.64 -21.19 5.00
CA ASP A 168 -2.18 -21.40 5.11
C ASP A 168 -1.38 -20.11 4.78
N THR A 169 -2.07 -18.98 4.71
CA THR A 169 -1.47 -17.64 4.58
C THR A 169 -0.36 -17.44 5.62
N PRO A 170 0.82 -16.94 5.23
CA PRO A 170 1.90 -16.66 6.15
C PRO A 170 1.48 -15.64 7.23
N ILE A 171 1.71 -15.99 8.49
CA ILE A 171 1.55 -15.10 9.65
C ILE A 171 2.94 -14.82 10.22
N VAL A 172 3.34 -13.56 10.22
CA VAL A 172 4.63 -13.13 10.75
C VAL A 172 4.42 -12.34 12.04
N GLN A 173 5.02 -12.81 13.12
CA GLN A 173 5.02 -12.13 14.41
C GLN A 173 6.03 -10.98 14.40
N ALA A 174 5.60 -9.76 14.72
CA ALA A 174 6.43 -8.57 14.65
C ALA A 174 6.11 -7.57 15.78
N SER A 175 7.03 -6.65 16.00
CA SER A 175 6.80 -5.38 16.66
C SER A 175 7.27 -4.25 15.76
N SER A 176 6.33 -3.51 15.21
CA SER A 176 6.66 -2.38 14.33
C SER A 176 7.41 -1.29 15.10
N GLN A 177 7.07 -1.06 16.37
CA GLN A 177 7.77 -0.09 17.20
C GLN A 177 9.18 -0.57 17.56
N GLY A 178 9.34 -1.82 17.98
CA GLY A 178 10.67 -2.38 18.27
C GLY A 178 11.59 -2.38 17.06
N ALA A 179 11.03 -2.58 15.84
CA ALA A 179 11.80 -2.46 14.60
C ALA A 179 12.26 -1.01 14.32
N LEU A 180 11.42 0.00 14.60
CA LEU A 180 11.78 1.41 14.51
C LEU A 180 12.85 1.79 15.54
N ASP A 181 12.77 1.22 16.74
CA ASP A 181 13.75 1.42 17.82
C ASP A 181 15.09 0.69 17.54
N GLY A 182 15.12 -0.13 16.47
CA GLY A 182 16.33 -0.80 15.99
C GLY A 182 16.64 -2.12 16.70
N GLU A 183 15.66 -2.74 17.35
CA GLU A 183 15.82 -4.06 17.95
C GLU A 183 15.98 -5.13 16.87
N GLU A 184 17.11 -5.82 16.88
CA GLU A 184 17.53 -6.77 15.83
C GLU A 184 16.47 -7.86 15.56
N LYS A 185 15.86 -8.40 16.62
CA LYS A 185 14.76 -9.39 16.51
C LYS A 185 13.64 -8.86 15.60
N TRP A 186 13.18 -7.64 15.85
CA TRP A 186 12.04 -7.06 15.14
C TRP A 186 12.41 -6.51 13.76
N VAL A 187 13.65 -6.03 13.61
CA VAL A 187 14.21 -5.69 12.28
C VAL A 187 14.23 -6.92 11.37
N ASN A 188 14.63 -8.09 11.90
CA ASN A 188 14.61 -9.35 11.17
C ASN A 188 13.18 -9.78 10.83
N ALA A 189 12.24 -9.66 11.77
CA ALA A 189 10.82 -9.96 11.52
C ALA A 189 10.21 -9.11 10.39
N ILE A 190 10.60 -7.83 10.24
CA ILE A 190 10.22 -7.02 9.07
C ILE A 190 10.81 -7.62 7.78
N GLY A 191 12.02 -8.15 7.81
CA GLY A 191 12.62 -8.86 6.68
C GLY A 191 11.83 -10.12 6.30
N GLU A 192 11.45 -10.93 7.29
CA GLU A 192 10.61 -12.13 7.11
C GLU A 192 9.22 -11.77 6.56
N LEU A 193 8.62 -10.66 7.00
CA LEU A 193 7.36 -10.17 6.46
C LEU A 193 7.47 -9.82 4.97
N LEU A 194 8.55 -9.17 4.57
CA LEU A 194 8.78 -8.85 3.15
C LEU A 194 9.03 -10.11 2.33
N GLU A 195 9.76 -11.08 2.86
CA GLU A 195 9.94 -12.39 2.22
C GLU A 195 8.60 -13.13 2.08
N ALA A 196 7.75 -13.09 3.11
CA ALA A 196 6.41 -13.64 3.07
C ALA A 196 5.56 -12.95 1.98
N CYS A 197 5.67 -11.64 1.82
CA CYS A 197 5.02 -10.90 0.73
C CYS A 197 5.58 -11.29 -0.65
N ASP A 198 6.90 -11.43 -0.78
CA ASP A 198 7.55 -11.85 -2.02
C ASP A 198 7.09 -13.24 -2.50
N ASN A 199 6.79 -14.14 -1.56
CA ASN A 199 6.42 -15.52 -1.85
C ASN A 199 4.88 -15.74 -1.86
N GLY A 200 4.14 -15.02 -1.01
CA GLY A 200 2.69 -15.21 -0.82
C GLY A 200 1.80 -14.38 -1.74
N VAL A 201 2.29 -13.25 -2.25
CA VAL A 201 1.54 -12.43 -3.20
C VAL A 201 1.87 -12.87 -4.62
N PRO A 202 0.86 -13.26 -5.45
CA PRO A 202 1.12 -13.65 -6.83
C PRO A 202 1.64 -12.49 -7.68
N ASP A 203 2.42 -12.81 -8.72
CA ASP A 203 2.81 -11.79 -9.69
C ASP A 203 1.56 -11.30 -10.45
N PRO A 204 1.31 -9.99 -10.47
CA PRO A 204 0.11 -9.47 -11.09
C PRO A 204 0.18 -9.60 -12.61
N VAL A 205 -0.91 -10.09 -13.22
CA VAL A 205 -1.07 -10.12 -14.66
C VAL A 205 -1.43 -8.72 -15.15
N ARG A 206 -0.61 -8.12 -15.99
CA ARG A 206 -0.80 -6.76 -16.52
C ARG A 206 -1.27 -6.81 -17.98
N GLU A 207 -2.39 -6.17 -18.26
CA GLU A 207 -2.97 -6.09 -19.61
C GLU A 207 -2.32 -4.93 -20.40
N GLU A 208 -1.03 -5.04 -20.72
CA GLU A 208 -0.27 -3.99 -21.41
C GLU A 208 -0.65 -3.86 -22.90
N ASP A 209 -1.13 -4.95 -23.53
CA ASP A 209 -1.50 -5.00 -24.96
C ASP A 209 -2.84 -4.30 -25.25
N LYS A 210 -3.60 -3.92 -24.24
CA LYS A 210 -4.89 -3.24 -24.39
C LYS A 210 -4.73 -1.72 -24.53
N PRO A 211 -5.74 -1.02 -25.07
CA PRO A 211 -5.76 0.44 -25.06
C PRO A 211 -5.61 0.99 -23.64
N PHE A 212 -4.83 2.06 -23.49
CA PHE A 212 -4.61 2.73 -22.22
C PHE A 212 -5.93 3.11 -21.54
N LEU A 213 -6.00 2.82 -20.25
CA LEU A 213 -7.07 3.26 -19.36
C LEU A 213 -6.48 3.56 -17.98
N MET A 214 -6.83 4.72 -17.45
CA MET A 214 -6.51 5.13 -16.08
C MET A 214 -7.75 5.73 -15.42
N CYS A 215 -8.09 5.25 -14.23
CA CYS A 215 -9.12 5.87 -13.40
C CYS A 215 -8.52 7.09 -12.71
N ILE A 216 -9.16 8.27 -12.89
CA ILE A 216 -8.74 9.50 -12.22
C ILE A 216 -9.21 9.45 -10.76
N GLU A 217 -8.27 9.54 -9.83
CA GLU A 217 -8.53 9.52 -8.39
C GLU A 217 -8.51 10.91 -7.79
N ASP A 218 -7.57 11.76 -8.25
CA ASP A 218 -7.45 13.13 -7.79
C ASP A 218 -7.02 14.06 -8.93
N VAL A 219 -7.41 15.33 -8.81
CA VAL A 219 -7.14 16.38 -9.80
C VAL A 219 -6.70 17.64 -9.08
N PHE A 220 -5.55 18.18 -9.46
CA PHE A 220 -5.08 19.45 -8.93
C PHE A 220 -4.38 20.29 -9.99
N SER A 221 -4.32 21.58 -9.78
CA SER A 221 -3.63 22.52 -10.68
C SER A 221 -2.31 22.92 -10.08
N ILE A 222 -1.26 22.92 -10.90
CA ILE A 222 0.06 23.44 -10.52
C ILE A 222 0.27 24.74 -11.29
N GLU A 223 0.51 25.83 -10.56
CA GLU A 223 0.79 27.14 -11.16
C GLU A 223 1.98 27.05 -12.12
N GLY A 224 1.78 27.53 -13.35
CA GLY A 224 2.78 27.47 -14.42
C GLY A 224 2.97 26.09 -15.09
N ARG A 225 2.23 25.03 -14.67
CA ARG A 225 2.34 23.68 -15.25
C ARG A 225 1.01 23.09 -15.73
N GLY A 226 -0.12 23.67 -15.37
CA GLY A 226 -1.45 23.24 -15.80
C GLY A 226 -2.12 22.23 -14.86
N THR A 227 -3.09 21.50 -15.40
CA THR A 227 -3.85 20.49 -14.67
C THR A 227 -3.07 19.20 -14.54
N VAL A 228 -3.09 18.61 -13.36
CA VAL A 228 -2.45 17.35 -13.04
C VAL A 228 -3.52 16.39 -12.57
N VAL A 229 -3.51 15.18 -13.10
CA VAL A 229 -4.37 14.08 -12.65
C VAL A 229 -3.53 12.96 -12.06
N THR A 230 -4.07 12.26 -11.07
CA THR A 230 -3.44 11.09 -10.46
C THR A 230 -4.35 9.89 -10.58
N GLY A 231 -3.77 8.71 -10.65
CA GLY A 231 -4.50 7.46 -10.70
C GLY A 231 -3.62 6.27 -11.01
N ARG A 232 -4.19 5.08 -10.85
CA ARG A 232 -3.56 3.84 -11.28
C ARG A 232 -3.86 3.60 -12.76
N VAL A 233 -2.86 3.19 -13.52
CA VAL A 233 -3.05 2.68 -14.88
C VAL A 233 -3.68 1.30 -14.78
N GLU A 234 -4.93 1.16 -15.22
CA GLU A 234 -5.68 -0.10 -15.16
C GLU A 234 -5.21 -1.08 -16.23
N ARG A 235 -4.96 -0.58 -17.44
CA ARG A 235 -4.50 -1.36 -18.59
C ARG A 235 -3.78 -0.50 -19.61
N GLY A 236 -3.02 -1.13 -20.47
CA GLY A 236 -2.28 -0.50 -21.56
C GLY A 236 -1.01 0.20 -21.07
N ILE A 237 -0.43 0.95 -21.98
CA ILE A 237 0.77 1.75 -21.78
C ILE A 237 0.47 3.17 -22.26
N ILE A 238 0.95 4.17 -21.54
CA ILE A 238 0.95 5.57 -21.96
C ILE A 238 2.37 6.09 -21.98
N LYS A 239 2.71 6.84 -23.03
CA LYS A 239 4.00 7.51 -23.18
C LYS A 239 3.83 9.02 -23.01
N LYS A 240 4.92 9.65 -22.63
CA LYS A 240 5.01 11.11 -22.66
C LYS A 240 4.65 11.62 -24.06
N MET A 241 3.83 12.67 -24.12
CA MET A 241 3.27 13.28 -25.33
C MET A 241 2.21 12.48 -26.07
N ASP A 242 1.70 11.37 -25.51
CA ASP A 242 0.56 10.67 -26.09
C ASP A 242 -0.72 11.49 -25.99
N ALA A 243 -1.54 11.42 -27.04
CA ALA A 243 -2.89 11.97 -27.05
C ALA A 243 -3.82 11.08 -26.22
N VAL A 244 -4.60 11.70 -25.34
CA VAL A 244 -5.54 11.02 -24.44
C VAL A 244 -6.94 11.66 -24.52
N GLU A 245 -7.94 10.88 -24.20
CA GLU A 245 -9.33 11.33 -24.06
C GLU A 245 -9.75 11.24 -22.59
N ILE A 246 -10.25 12.36 -22.04
CA ILE A 246 -10.86 12.41 -20.73
C ILE A 246 -12.33 12.12 -20.90
N VAL A 247 -12.76 10.98 -20.34
CA VAL A 247 -14.13 10.48 -20.41
C VAL A 247 -14.77 10.55 -19.02
N GLY A 248 -16.00 11.06 -18.94
CA GLY A 248 -16.73 11.18 -17.68
C GLY A 248 -18.16 11.66 -17.87
N LEU A 249 -18.67 12.40 -16.90
CA LEU A 249 -20.04 12.94 -16.92
C LEU A 249 -20.24 14.11 -17.89
N ARG A 250 -19.16 14.68 -18.40
CA ARG A 250 -19.16 15.79 -19.38
C ARG A 250 -18.75 15.25 -20.75
N ASP A 251 -18.86 16.12 -21.76
CA ASP A 251 -18.40 15.81 -23.12
C ASP A 251 -16.92 15.40 -23.09
N ILE A 252 -16.57 14.46 -23.99
CA ILE A 252 -15.19 13.94 -24.11
C ILE A 252 -14.24 15.08 -24.45
N GLN A 253 -13.21 15.21 -23.66
CA GLN A 253 -12.13 16.19 -23.88
C GLN A 253 -10.89 15.47 -24.39
N LYS A 254 -10.30 16.00 -25.49
CA LYS A 254 -9.04 15.51 -26.03
C LYS A 254 -7.90 16.39 -25.55
N THR A 255 -6.84 15.77 -25.07
CA THR A 255 -5.65 16.46 -24.58
C THR A 255 -4.40 15.60 -24.81
N VAL A 256 -3.27 16.03 -24.28
CA VAL A 256 -1.97 15.37 -24.40
C VAL A 256 -1.37 15.18 -23.02
N ALA A 257 -0.87 14.00 -22.72
CA ALA A 257 -0.11 13.74 -21.51
C ALA A 257 1.32 14.29 -21.63
N THR A 258 1.53 15.52 -21.20
CA THR A 258 2.81 16.22 -21.43
C THR A 258 3.96 15.69 -20.60
N ASP A 259 3.71 15.24 -19.37
CA ASP A 259 4.68 14.62 -18.48
C ASP A 259 4.04 13.48 -17.66
N LEU A 260 4.85 12.48 -17.31
CA LEU A 260 4.47 11.36 -16.46
C LEU A 260 5.41 11.29 -15.26
N GLU A 261 4.86 11.13 -14.06
CA GLU A 261 5.64 11.02 -12.82
C GLU A 261 5.08 9.91 -11.91
N MET A 262 5.98 9.15 -11.31
CA MET A 262 5.67 8.19 -10.25
C MET A 262 6.68 8.39 -9.11
N PHE A 263 6.21 8.53 -7.87
CA PHE A 263 7.04 8.80 -6.69
C PHE A 263 8.03 9.97 -6.88
N ARG A 264 7.57 11.06 -7.55
CA ARG A 264 8.37 12.25 -7.90
C ARG A 264 9.52 12.03 -8.87
N LYS A 265 9.62 10.83 -9.48
CA LYS A 265 10.55 10.48 -10.55
C LYS A 265 9.86 10.61 -11.91
N LEU A 266 10.59 11.06 -12.93
CA LEU A 266 10.07 11.15 -14.29
C LEU A 266 9.99 9.77 -14.93
N LEU A 267 8.94 9.58 -15.74
CA LEU A 267 8.74 8.40 -16.56
C LEU A 267 8.68 8.79 -18.04
N ASP A 268 9.31 8.01 -18.91
CA ASP A 268 9.10 8.10 -20.35
C ASP A 268 7.79 7.43 -20.76
N GLU A 269 7.42 6.36 -20.05
CA GLU A 269 6.16 5.65 -20.23
C GLU A 269 5.65 5.14 -18.88
N ALA A 270 4.32 5.00 -18.74
CA ALA A 270 3.70 4.33 -17.61
C ALA A 270 2.88 3.13 -18.10
N ARG A 271 2.89 2.05 -17.32
CA ARG A 271 2.32 0.74 -17.65
C ARG A 271 1.20 0.35 -16.71
N ALA A 272 0.38 -0.60 -17.15
CA ALA A 272 -0.67 -1.20 -16.32
C ALA A 272 -0.13 -1.59 -14.94
N GLY A 273 -0.86 -1.20 -13.89
CA GLY A 273 -0.51 -1.40 -12.49
C GLY A 273 0.29 -0.28 -11.85
N GLU A 274 0.96 0.59 -12.62
CA GLU A 274 1.71 1.71 -12.06
C GLU A 274 0.76 2.85 -11.67
N LYS A 275 1.00 3.45 -10.50
CA LYS A 275 0.27 4.64 -10.06
C LYS A 275 1.00 5.89 -10.50
N ILE A 276 0.38 6.63 -11.39
CA ILE A 276 0.93 7.90 -11.87
C ILE A 276 0.55 9.00 -10.89
N GLY A 277 1.55 9.63 -10.30
CA GLY A 277 1.38 10.73 -9.36
C GLY A 277 1.19 12.10 -10.00
N ARG A 278 1.54 12.23 -11.30
CA ARG A 278 1.38 13.43 -12.11
C ARG A 278 1.35 13.05 -13.58
N ALA A 279 0.18 13.06 -14.17
CA ALA A 279 0.02 13.23 -15.60
C ALA A 279 -0.38 14.69 -15.83
N HIS A 280 0.48 15.49 -16.43
CA HIS A 280 0.12 16.84 -16.87
C HIS A 280 -0.75 16.72 -18.12
N VAL A 281 -1.98 17.18 -18.05
CA VAL A 281 -3.01 17.04 -19.09
C VAL A 281 -3.46 18.40 -19.58
#